data_1e7d9df6dc8edddb5fc70e0b2fc23a81
#
_entry.id   1e7d9df6dc8edddb5fc70e0b2fc23a81
#
_cell.length_a   1.000
_cell.length_b   1.000
_cell.length_c   1.000
_cell.angle_alpha   90.00
_cell.angle_beta   90.00
_cell.angle_gamma   90.00
#
_symmetry.space_group_name_H-M   'P 1'
#
loop_
_entity.id
_entity.type
_entity.pdbx_description
1 polymer ?
#
loop_
_entity_poly.entity_id
_entity_poly.type
_entity_poly.pdbx_seq_one_letter_code
_entity_poly.pdbx_strand_id
1 'polypeptide(L)'
;AIMPSHSSPDLETLIGLFYQHPGDLGDFQEVTAGQLPDVERSLLAHDHHMTVTVESFYSSLVDVDVLSTDVSDEHYARKILLRRQSDSQVVQFGIVRLDVRFLEQPVRDEIVSQQTPLGRILIEHDVLREVQLVSLWKIQAGTDLAGFLDTSPQAEVFGRTALIYCNG
;
A
#
# COMPACT_ATOMS: atom_id res chain seq x y z
N ALA A 1 -5.48 -14.69 17.77
CA ALA A 1 -4.39 -14.25 18.62
C ALA A 1 -4.33 -12.73 18.61
N ILE A 2 -4.06 -12.18 19.77
CA ILE A 2 -3.89 -10.74 19.89
C ILE A 2 -2.48 -10.39 19.43
N MET A 3 -2.40 -9.59 18.39
CA MET A 3 -1.12 -9.09 17.93
C MET A 3 -0.65 -7.96 18.83
N PRO A 4 0.62 -7.94 19.22
CA PRO A 4 1.15 -6.75 19.86
C PRO A 4 0.98 -5.55 18.95
N SER A 5 0.52 -4.44 19.49
CA SER A 5 0.23 -3.26 18.68
C SER A 5 1.44 -2.73 17.90
N HIS A 6 2.65 -2.97 18.43
CA HIS A 6 3.89 -2.51 17.80
C HIS A 6 4.32 -3.38 16.61
N SER A 7 3.76 -4.59 16.45
CA SER A 7 4.10 -5.49 15.33
C SER A 7 3.02 -5.53 14.25
N SER A 8 1.91 -4.82 14.43
CA SER A 8 0.84 -4.71 13.44
C SER A 8 0.80 -3.30 12.88
N PRO A 9 0.52 -3.12 11.58
CA PRO A 9 0.25 -1.79 11.07
C PRO A 9 -1.02 -1.26 11.73
N ASP A 10 -0.95 -0.08 12.29
CA ASP A 10 -2.11 0.63 12.79
C ASP A 10 -2.67 1.46 11.64
N LEU A 11 -3.86 1.10 11.17
CA LEU A 11 -4.50 1.77 10.06
C LEU A 11 -4.65 3.27 10.32
N GLU A 12 -5.08 3.65 11.51
CA GLU A 12 -5.26 5.06 11.86
C GLU A 12 -3.94 5.82 11.84
N THR A 13 -2.85 5.20 12.30
CA THR A 13 -1.53 5.81 12.28
C THR A 13 -1.06 6.02 10.84
N LEU A 14 -1.23 5.04 9.97
CA LEU A 14 -0.84 5.16 8.56
C LEU A 14 -1.65 6.27 7.86
N ILE A 15 -2.95 6.29 8.03
CA ILE A 15 -3.79 7.32 7.44
C ILE A 15 -3.45 8.69 8.02
N GLY A 16 -3.19 8.76 9.31
CA GLY A 16 -2.84 9.99 10.02
C GLY A 16 -1.53 10.64 9.56
N LEU A 17 -0.67 9.90 8.86
CA LEU A 17 0.54 10.48 8.28
C LEU A 17 0.21 11.50 7.18
N PHE A 18 -0.92 11.36 6.51
CA PHE A 18 -1.28 12.16 5.34
C PHE A 18 -2.66 12.83 5.44
N TYR A 19 -3.48 12.44 6.41
CA TYR A 19 -4.83 12.98 6.59
C TYR A 19 -5.02 13.43 8.02
N GLN A 20 -5.61 14.59 8.21
CA GLN A 20 -5.89 15.14 9.53
C GLN A 20 -6.88 14.25 10.31
N HIS A 21 -7.86 13.68 9.59
CA HIS A 21 -8.84 12.75 10.17
C HIS A 21 -8.92 11.50 9.28
N PRO A 22 -8.90 10.29 9.88
CA PRO A 22 -9.00 9.05 9.09
C PRO A 22 -10.23 8.99 8.19
N GLY A 23 -11.36 9.56 8.64
CA GLY A 23 -12.58 9.59 7.86
C GLY A 23 -12.49 10.41 6.57
N ASP A 24 -11.48 11.28 6.43
CA ASP A 24 -11.28 12.05 5.20
C ASP A 24 -10.88 11.13 4.03
N LEU A 25 -10.19 10.03 4.31
CA LEU A 25 -9.88 9.02 3.30
C LEU A 25 -11.06 8.11 3.02
N GLY A 26 -11.79 7.71 4.04
CA GLY A 26 -12.96 6.85 3.92
C GLY A 26 -13.36 6.23 5.25
N ASP A 27 -14.46 5.49 5.23
CA ASP A 27 -14.92 4.70 6.37
C ASP A 27 -14.50 3.26 6.18
N PHE A 28 -13.70 2.73 7.11
CA PHE A 28 -13.06 1.43 7.03
C PHE A 28 -13.75 0.44 7.96
N GLN A 29 -14.16 -0.70 7.42
CA GLN A 29 -14.69 -1.84 8.18
C GLN A 29 -13.81 -3.05 7.93
N GLU A 30 -13.29 -3.64 9.00
CA GLU A 30 -12.51 -4.86 8.89
C GLU A 30 -13.41 -6.02 8.49
N VAL A 31 -12.95 -6.83 7.53
CA VAL A 31 -13.72 -7.96 7.01
C VAL A 31 -12.80 -9.19 6.89
N THR A 32 -13.43 -10.35 6.68
CA THR A 32 -12.70 -11.59 6.41
C THR A 32 -12.57 -11.79 4.89
N ALA A 33 -11.65 -12.68 4.49
CA ALA A 33 -11.47 -13.01 3.08
C ALA A 33 -12.77 -13.52 2.43
N GLY A 34 -13.56 -14.26 3.17
CA GLY A 34 -14.86 -14.78 2.67
C GLY A 34 -15.88 -13.70 2.40
N GLN A 35 -15.71 -12.51 2.93
CA GLN A 35 -16.61 -11.37 2.72
C GLN A 35 -16.19 -10.50 1.52
N LEU A 36 -15.04 -10.79 0.90
CA LEU A 36 -14.61 -10.08 -0.29
C LEU A 36 -15.20 -10.72 -1.56
N PRO A 37 -15.56 -9.92 -2.57
CA PRO A 37 -15.84 -10.45 -3.89
C PRO A 37 -14.63 -11.21 -4.46
N ASP A 38 -14.87 -12.10 -5.42
CA ASP A 38 -13.83 -13.02 -5.91
C ASP A 38 -12.59 -12.31 -6.46
N VAL A 39 -12.78 -11.24 -7.22
CA VAL A 39 -11.67 -10.49 -7.82
C VAL A 39 -10.84 -9.81 -6.73
N GLU A 40 -11.51 -9.12 -5.82
CA GLU A 40 -10.84 -8.40 -4.73
C GLU A 40 -10.14 -9.37 -3.78
N ARG A 41 -10.74 -10.53 -3.54
CA ARG A 41 -10.10 -11.58 -2.74
C ARG A 41 -8.80 -12.05 -3.39
N SER A 42 -8.80 -12.29 -4.68
CA SER A 42 -7.60 -12.73 -5.38
C SER A 42 -6.49 -11.66 -5.40
N LEU A 43 -6.88 -10.40 -5.42
CA LEU A 43 -5.95 -9.28 -5.41
C LEU A 43 -5.37 -8.99 -4.02
N LEU A 44 -6.13 -9.22 -2.96
CA LEU A 44 -5.79 -8.71 -1.62
C LEU A 44 -5.47 -9.80 -0.60
N ALA A 45 -6.14 -10.96 -0.65
CA ALA A 45 -6.09 -11.97 0.40
C ALA A 45 -4.94 -12.94 0.17
N HIS A 46 -3.70 -12.45 0.27
CA HIS A 46 -2.49 -13.25 0.09
C HIS A 46 -1.30 -12.59 0.78
N ASP A 47 -0.19 -13.31 0.83
CA ASP A 47 1.06 -12.84 1.45
C ASP A 47 2.14 -12.51 0.42
N HIS A 48 1.74 -11.91 -0.70
CA HIS A 48 2.66 -11.43 -1.73
C HIS A 48 2.67 -9.91 -1.77
N HIS A 49 3.74 -9.32 -2.32
CA HIS A 49 3.80 -7.87 -2.49
C HIS A 49 2.81 -7.42 -3.56
N MET A 50 2.11 -6.31 -3.28
CA MET A 50 1.04 -5.85 -4.16
C MET A 50 1.52 -5.47 -5.56
N THR A 51 2.72 -4.91 -5.71
CA THR A 51 3.24 -4.56 -7.03
C THR A 51 3.25 -5.78 -7.95
N VAL A 52 3.77 -6.91 -7.48
CA VAL A 52 3.81 -8.15 -8.24
C VAL A 52 2.40 -8.63 -8.56
N THR A 53 1.51 -8.56 -7.58
CA THR A 53 0.13 -9.05 -7.73
C THR A 53 -0.64 -8.25 -8.78
N VAL A 54 -0.57 -6.91 -8.71
CA VAL A 54 -1.31 -6.08 -9.67
C VAL A 54 -0.71 -6.17 -11.07
N GLU A 55 0.60 -6.27 -11.18
CA GLU A 55 1.25 -6.46 -12.49
C GLU A 55 0.83 -7.77 -13.12
N SER A 56 0.76 -8.85 -12.35
CA SER A 56 0.30 -10.15 -12.84
C SER A 56 -1.17 -10.13 -13.23
N PHE A 57 -2.02 -9.53 -12.40
CA PHE A 57 -3.46 -9.48 -12.64
C PHE A 57 -3.79 -8.70 -13.92
N TYR A 58 -3.14 -7.57 -14.13
CA TYR A 58 -3.42 -6.69 -15.28
C TYR A 58 -2.54 -6.99 -16.49
N SER A 59 -1.62 -7.94 -16.39
CA SER A 59 -0.65 -8.27 -17.45
C SER A 59 0.07 -7.01 -17.96
N SER A 60 0.45 -6.13 -17.03
CA SER A 60 1.11 -4.86 -17.34
C SER A 60 2.02 -4.48 -16.19
N LEU A 61 3.18 -3.96 -16.51
CA LEU A 61 4.00 -3.27 -15.50
C LEU A 61 3.27 -2.03 -15.01
N VAL A 62 3.60 -1.60 -13.80
CA VAL A 62 3.02 -0.41 -13.20
C VAL A 62 4.11 0.62 -12.91
N ASP A 63 3.71 1.89 -12.96
CA ASP A 63 4.52 3.01 -12.51
C ASP A 63 3.96 3.53 -11.20
N VAL A 64 4.84 4.11 -10.38
CA VAL A 64 4.45 4.76 -9.15
C VAL A 64 4.30 6.27 -9.37
N ASP A 65 3.21 6.80 -8.84
CA ASP A 65 2.97 8.24 -8.77
C ASP A 65 2.95 8.61 -7.28
N VAL A 66 4.00 9.27 -6.82
CA VAL A 66 4.13 9.63 -5.40
C VAL A 66 3.41 10.96 -5.17
N LEU A 67 2.32 10.90 -4.41
CA LEU A 67 1.47 12.06 -4.14
C LEU A 67 2.01 12.92 -3.01
N SER A 68 2.53 12.29 -1.97
CA SER A 68 3.05 12.95 -0.78
C SER A 68 4.06 12.07 -0.08
N THR A 69 4.96 12.68 0.69
CA THR A 69 5.91 11.96 1.53
C THR A 69 5.91 12.52 2.94
N ASP A 70 6.27 11.67 3.90
CA ASP A 70 6.51 12.04 5.28
C ASP A 70 7.83 11.40 5.69
N VAL A 71 8.86 12.20 5.95
CA VAL A 71 10.23 11.72 6.14
C VAL A 71 10.75 12.18 7.49
N SER A 72 11.31 11.24 8.23
CA SER A 72 12.08 11.52 9.45
C SER A 72 13.44 10.81 9.36
N ASP A 73 14.26 10.94 10.41
CA ASP A 73 15.57 10.28 10.45
C ASP A 73 15.45 8.76 10.41
N GLU A 74 14.37 8.22 10.92
CA GLU A 74 14.16 6.77 11.08
C GLU A 74 13.20 6.19 10.05
N HIS A 75 12.25 6.97 9.56
CA HIS A 75 11.16 6.49 8.73
C HIS A 75 11.02 7.28 7.44
N TYR A 76 10.63 6.57 6.41
CA TYR A 76 10.16 7.13 5.16
C TYR A 76 8.76 6.62 4.90
N ALA A 77 7.83 7.53 4.64
CA ALA A 77 6.46 7.16 4.28
C ALA A 77 6.07 7.88 2.99
N ARG A 78 5.25 7.22 2.19
CA ARG A 78 4.72 7.84 0.99
C ARG A 78 3.28 7.41 0.73
N LYS A 79 2.52 8.34 0.20
CA LYS A 79 1.17 8.14 -0.32
C LYS A 79 1.29 8.07 -1.83
N ILE A 80 0.81 6.99 -2.45
CA ILE A 80 1.09 6.70 -3.85
C ILE A 80 -0.15 6.22 -4.61
N LEU A 81 -0.05 6.36 -5.93
CA LEU A 81 -0.89 5.62 -6.85
C LEU A 81 0.00 4.70 -7.68
N LEU A 82 -0.48 3.52 -8.00
CA LEU A 82 0.10 2.68 -9.04
C LEU A 82 -0.76 2.80 -10.30
N ARG A 83 -0.10 3.01 -11.43
CA ARG A 83 -0.76 3.15 -12.74
C ARG A 83 -0.23 2.09 -13.69
N ARG A 84 -1.13 1.47 -14.47
CA ARG A 84 -0.70 0.55 -15.53
C ARG A 84 0.07 1.31 -16.59
N GLN A 85 1.20 0.76 -17.02
CA GLN A 85 1.96 1.36 -18.12
C GLN A 85 1.20 1.30 -19.44
N SER A 86 0.34 0.29 -19.62
CA SER A 86 -0.40 0.08 -20.87
C SER A 86 -1.35 1.23 -21.21
N ASP A 87 -1.99 1.86 -20.22
CA ASP A 87 -2.99 2.91 -20.45
C ASP A 87 -2.98 4.03 -19.40
N SER A 88 -2.05 4.03 -18.48
CA SER A 88 -1.91 5.00 -17.39
C SER A 88 -3.08 5.02 -16.41
N GLN A 89 -3.92 3.99 -16.41
CA GLN A 89 -5.03 3.90 -15.46
C GLN A 89 -4.55 3.55 -14.07
N VAL A 90 -5.13 4.19 -13.06
CA VAL A 90 -4.85 3.89 -11.66
C VAL A 90 -5.42 2.52 -11.31
N VAL A 91 -4.58 1.66 -10.75
CA VAL A 91 -4.98 0.33 -10.32
C VAL A 91 -4.91 0.15 -8.81
N GLN A 92 -4.21 1.03 -8.09
CA GLN A 92 -4.08 0.93 -6.65
C GLN A 92 -3.75 2.28 -6.04
N PHE A 93 -4.35 2.57 -4.89
CA PHE A 93 -3.92 3.61 -3.95
C PHE A 93 -3.18 2.93 -2.80
N GLY A 94 -2.16 3.56 -2.27
CA GLY A 94 -1.44 2.99 -1.14
C GLY A 94 -0.77 4.02 -0.26
N ILE A 95 -0.59 3.62 0.99
CA ILE A 95 0.27 4.32 1.95
C ILE A 95 1.26 3.28 2.47
N VAL A 96 2.54 3.60 2.41
CA VAL A 96 3.58 2.72 2.91
C VAL A 96 4.49 3.51 3.84
N ARG A 97 4.95 2.85 4.90
CA ARG A 97 5.92 3.40 5.84
C ARG A 97 7.03 2.38 6.05
N LEU A 98 8.25 2.83 5.94
CA LEU A 98 9.43 2.00 6.10
C LEU A 98 10.34 2.58 7.17
N ASP A 99 10.96 1.69 7.94
CA ASP A 99 12.13 2.04 8.74
C ASP A 99 13.35 1.96 7.83
N VAL A 100 13.98 3.11 7.56
CA VAL A 100 15.09 3.20 6.61
C VAL A 100 16.45 3.02 7.26
N ARG A 101 16.51 2.90 8.58
CA ARG A 101 17.80 2.78 9.29
C ARG A 101 18.59 1.54 8.89
N PHE A 102 17.89 0.48 8.51
CA PHE A 102 18.49 -0.82 8.22
C PHE A 102 18.69 -1.07 6.73
N LEU A 103 18.36 -0.11 5.87
CA LEU A 103 18.54 -0.24 4.43
C LEU A 103 19.89 0.31 4.02
N GLU A 104 20.53 -0.36 3.08
CA GLU A 104 21.78 0.12 2.51
C GLU A 104 21.56 1.37 1.65
N GLN A 105 22.59 2.18 1.49
CA GLN A 105 22.48 3.48 0.82
C GLN A 105 21.92 3.39 -0.60
N PRO A 106 22.34 2.44 -1.47
CA PRO A 106 21.78 2.36 -2.83
C PRO A 106 20.27 2.11 -2.83
N VAL A 107 19.77 1.30 -1.90
CA VAL A 107 18.32 1.03 -1.76
C VAL A 107 17.59 2.29 -1.30
N ARG A 108 18.14 2.96 -0.29
CA ARG A 108 17.57 4.21 0.24
C ARG A 108 17.50 5.28 -0.85
N ASP A 109 18.56 5.44 -1.63
CA ASP A 109 18.62 6.43 -2.70
C ASP A 109 17.54 6.17 -3.75
N GLU A 110 17.34 4.92 -4.12
CA GLU A 110 16.31 4.57 -5.11
C GLU A 110 14.89 4.80 -4.58
N ILE A 111 14.65 4.50 -3.30
CA ILE A 111 13.36 4.79 -2.66
C ILE A 111 13.10 6.30 -2.67
N VAL A 112 14.09 7.09 -2.27
CA VAL A 112 13.95 8.55 -2.18
C VAL A 112 13.81 9.19 -3.55
N SER A 113 14.34 8.56 -4.61
CA SER A 113 14.21 9.06 -5.98
C SER A 113 12.75 9.13 -6.45
N GLN A 114 11.84 8.36 -5.85
CA GLN A 114 10.40 8.34 -6.15
C GLN A 114 10.08 7.88 -7.59
N GLN A 115 10.99 7.19 -8.25
CA GLN A 115 10.83 6.79 -9.65
C GLN A 115 10.30 5.37 -9.82
N THR A 116 10.41 4.52 -8.80
CA THR A 116 10.14 3.09 -8.91
C THR A 116 9.17 2.65 -7.82
N PRO A 117 8.21 1.74 -8.13
CA PRO A 117 7.37 1.15 -7.10
C PRO A 117 8.21 0.47 -6.02
N LEU A 118 7.79 0.61 -4.76
CA LEU A 118 8.57 0.13 -3.63
C LEU A 118 8.83 -1.37 -3.72
N GLY A 119 7.82 -2.16 -4.06
CA GLY A 119 7.99 -3.60 -4.14
C GLY A 119 9.05 -4.01 -5.15
N ARG A 120 9.10 -3.32 -6.28
CA ARG A 120 10.13 -3.59 -7.29
C ARG A 120 11.53 -3.30 -6.76
N ILE A 121 11.70 -2.17 -6.05
CA ILE A 121 13.00 -1.82 -5.45
C ILE A 121 13.43 -2.91 -4.47
N LEU A 122 12.56 -3.31 -3.56
CA LEU A 122 12.88 -4.29 -2.53
C LEU A 122 13.20 -5.67 -3.12
N ILE A 123 12.54 -6.05 -4.20
CA ILE A 123 12.78 -7.31 -4.86
C ILE A 123 14.08 -7.29 -5.66
N GLU A 124 14.30 -6.24 -6.45
CA GLU A 124 15.50 -6.12 -7.29
C GLU A 124 16.79 -6.04 -6.48
N HIS A 125 16.73 -5.43 -5.31
CA HIS A 125 17.89 -5.34 -4.40
C HIS A 125 17.98 -6.53 -3.44
N ASP A 126 17.08 -7.51 -3.58
CA ASP A 126 17.05 -8.72 -2.74
C ASP A 126 16.97 -8.40 -1.23
N VAL A 127 16.19 -7.40 -0.88
CA VAL A 127 15.99 -7.01 0.53
C VAL A 127 14.64 -7.43 1.08
N LEU A 128 13.66 -7.73 0.24
CA LEU A 128 12.36 -8.21 0.68
C LEU A 128 12.48 -9.66 1.17
N ARG A 129 12.04 -9.92 2.40
CA ARG A 129 12.08 -11.25 2.99
C ARG A 129 10.69 -11.87 3.11
N GLU A 130 9.73 -11.10 3.57
CA GLU A 130 8.38 -11.62 3.80
C GLU A 130 7.37 -10.51 3.72
N VAL A 131 6.17 -10.83 3.23
CA VAL A 131 4.98 -9.99 3.35
C VAL A 131 3.98 -10.79 4.16
N GLN A 132 3.41 -10.16 5.18
CA GLN A 132 2.40 -10.77 6.04
C GLN A 132 1.11 -9.96 5.96
N LEU A 133 0.05 -10.60 5.49
CA LEU A 133 -1.28 -10.01 5.51
C LEU A 133 -1.73 -9.84 6.96
N VAL A 134 -2.21 -8.66 7.30
CA VAL A 134 -2.71 -8.36 8.65
C VAL A 134 -4.22 -8.28 8.67
N SER A 135 -4.81 -7.42 7.85
CA SER A 135 -6.27 -7.24 7.83
C SER A 135 -6.76 -6.93 6.43
N LEU A 136 -8.02 -7.25 6.20
CA LEU A 136 -8.75 -6.90 4.98
C LEU A 136 -9.85 -5.90 5.34
N TRP A 137 -10.12 -4.98 4.43
CA TRP A 137 -11.00 -3.85 4.69
C TRP A 137 -12.02 -3.67 3.59
N LYS A 138 -13.24 -3.41 3.99
CA LYS A 138 -14.30 -2.84 3.14
C LYS A 138 -14.36 -1.36 3.44
N ILE A 139 -14.32 -0.52 2.42
CA ILE A 139 -14.14 0.92 2.57
C ILE A 139 -15.24 1.65 1.80
N GLN A 140 -15.94 2.56 2.49
CA GLN A 140 -16.75 3.57 1.80
C GLN A 140 -15.82 4.73 1.49
N ALA A 141 -15.51 4.93 0.21
CA ALA A 141 -14.49 5.87 -0.22
C ALA A 141 -14.89 7.30 0.09
N GLY A 142 -13.99 8.04 0.74
CA GLY A 142 -14.11 9.49 0.86
C GLY A 142 -13.82 10.17 -0.46
N THR A 143 -13.94 11.49 -0.50
CA THR A 143 -13.79 12.28 -1.74
C THR A 143 -12.42 12.07 -2.38
N ASP A 144 -11.34 12.08 -1.60
CA ASP A 144 -9.99 11.87 -2.11
C ASP A 144 -9.81 10.51 -2.75
N LEU A 145 -10.12 9.45 -2.00
CA LEU A 145 -9.94 8.09 -2.48
C LEU A 145 -10.81 7.80 -3.71
N ALA A 146 -12.05 8.29 -3.69
CA ALA A 146 -12.95 8.12 -4.81
C ALA A 146 -12.41 8.81 -6.07
N GLY A 147 -11.84 10.00 -5.91
CA GLY A 147 -11.22 10.72 -7.03
C GLY A 147 -10.01 10.00 -7.59
N PHE A 148 -9.13 9.49 -6.73
CA PHE A 148 -7.95 8.74 -7.15
C PHE A 148 -8.32 7.46 -7.91
N LEU A 149 -9.32 6.73 -7.44
CA LEU A 149 -9.75 5.46 -8.03
C LEU A 149 -10.78 5.64 -9.15
N ASP A 150 -11.12 6.87 -9.51
CA ASP A 150 -12.10 7.21 -10.55
C ASP A 150 -13.45 6.53 -10.28
N THR A 151 -13.94 6.72 -9.07
CA THR A 151 -15.25 6.20 -8.64
C THR A 151 -16.02 7.29 -7.91
N SER A 152 -17.27 7.01 -7.55
CA SER A 152 -18.11 7.98 -6.86
C SER A 152 -17.79 8.05 -5.38
N PRO A 153 -17.89 9.22 -4.73
CA PRO A 153 -17.82 9.29 -3.27
C PRO A 153 -18.82 8.34 -2.63
N GLN A 154 -18.44 7.73 -1.51
CA GLN A 154 -19.19 6.69 -0.81
C GLN A 154 -19.27 5.35 -1.55
N ALA A 155 -18.64 5.20 -2.70
CA ALA A 155 -18.55 3.91 -3.37
C ALA A 155 -17.79 2.91 -2.49
N GLU A 156 -18.19 1.66 -2.58
CA GLU A 156 -17.57 0.58 -1.83
C GLU A 156 -16.32 0.11 -2.57
N VAL A 157 -15.18 0.18 -1.90
CA VAL A 157 -13.91 -0.33 -2.40
C VAL A 157 -13.26 -1.21 -1.33
N PHE A 158 -12.19 -1.89 -1.68
CA PHE A 158 -11.58 -2.87 -0.80
C PHE A 158 -10.09 -2.63 -0.70
N GLY A 159 -9.52 -3.01 0.45
CA GLY A 159 -8.11 -2.83 0.70
C GLY A 159 -7.57 -3.82 1.71
N ARG A 160 -6.27 -3.74 1.93
CA ARG A 160 -5.60 -4.55 2.94
C ARG A 160 -4.57 -3.73 3.70
N THR A 161 -4.25 -4.19 4.89
CA THR A 161 -3.03 -3.80 5.61
C THR A 161 -2.12 -5.01 5.70
N ALA A 162 -0.82 -4.80 5.55
CA ALA A 162 0.17 -5.85 5.58
C ALA A 162 1.47 -5.33 6.18
N LEU A 163 2.25 -6.24 6.75
CA LEU A 163 3.62 -5.97 7.20
C LEU A 163 4.59 -6.45 6.14
N ILE A 164 5.62 -5.67 5.92
CA ILE A 164 6.72 -6.01 5.00
C ILE A 164 7.98 -6.17 5.84
N TYR A 165 8.60 -7.35 5.73
CA TYR A 165 9.85 -7.65 6.42
C TYR A 165 10.99 -7.59 5.41
N CYS A 166 12.02 -6.81 5.75
CA CYS A 166 13.19 -6.60 4.91
C CYS A 166 14.46 -7.05 5.66
N ASN A 167 15.58 -7.10 4.96
CA ASN A 167 16.90 -7.29 5.57
C ASN A 167 17.17 -6.22 6.63
N GLY A 168 17.78 -6.63 7.69
CA GLY A 168 18.09 -5.79 8.84
C GLY A 168 17.17 -6.11 9.98
#